data_f0b3ffce59daedc51ff0369a54326b45
#
_entry.id   f0b3ffce59daedc51ff0369a54326b45
#
_cell.length_a   1.000
_cell.length_b   1.000
_cell.length_c   1.000
_cell.angle_alpha   90.00
_cell.angle_beta   90.00
_cell.angle_gamma   90.00
#
_symmetry.space_group_name_H-M   'P 1'
#
loop_
_entity.id
_entity.type
_entity.pdbx_description
1 polymer ?
#
loop_
_entity_poly.entity_id
_entity_poly.type
_entity_poly.pdbx_seq_one_letter_code
_entity_poly.pdbx_strand_id
1 'polypeptide(L)'
;MAELGSLDRGRSQHRPRNAPELLGGPYPLIQTGEVANAGLYITGYSNTYSELGLKQSKMWKAGTLCITIAANIAQTSILTFDACFPDSVVGFIPGDSISAIYMHYWFGFFQKILEEQAPQVAQKNINLKILSDLSVVVPNQEQQKDFIAFVEQTDKSKFFACQTLSFLLKLANNLQSWREKQYDY
;
A
#
# COMPACT_ATOMS: atom_id res chain seq x y z
N MET A 1 13.71 -12.89 4.95
CA MET A 1 12.88 -12.31 3.88
C MET A 1 13.65 -12.22 2.55
N ALA A 2 14.93 -11.93 2.56
CA ALA A 2 15.74 -11.86 1.33
C ALA A 2 15.79 -13.15 0.47
N GLU A 3 15.53 -14.30 1.07
CA GLU A 3 15.47 -15.61 0.36
C GLU A 3 14.11 -15.81 -0.37
N LEU A 4 13.11 -15.00 -0.07
CA LEU A 4 11.75 -15.12 -0.61
C LEU A 4 11.49 -14.22 -1.83
N GLY A 5 12.42 -13.33 -2.14
CA GLY A 5 12.30 -12.38 -3.24
C GLY A 5 13.37 -11.31 -3.20
N SER A 6 13.31 -10.35 -4.11
CA SER A 6 14.25 -9.25 -4.11
C SER A 6 13.72 -8.05 -3.32
N LEU A 7 14.57 -7.51 -2.45
CA LEU A 7 14.34 -6.31 -1.66
C LEU A 7 15.28 -5.21 -2.12
N ASP A 8 14.75 -4.04 -2.41
CA ASP A 8 15.58 -2.87 -2.67
C ASP A 8 14.86 -1.60 -2.21
N ARG A 9 15.63 -0.58 -1.93
CA ARG A 9 15.12 0.70 -1.46
C ARG A 9 14.72 1.58 -2.63
N GLY A 10 13.63 2.32 -2.49
CA GLY A 10 13.28 3.38 -3.41
C GLY A 10 14.40 4.43 -3.49
N ARG A 11 14.38 5.25 -4.51
CA ARG A 11 15.47 6.17 -4.81
C ARG A 11 14.96 7.60 -4.99
N SER A 12 15.59 8.55 -4.28
CA SER A 12 15.37 9.97 -4.44
C SER A 12 16.64 10.71 -4.07
N GLN A 13 17.44 11.07 -5.06
CA GLN A 13 18.77 11.65 -4.86
C GLN A 13 18.74 13.17 -4.72
N HIS A 14 17.84 13.83 -5.44
CA HIS A 14 17.73 15.29 -5.44
C HIS A 14 17.18 15.84 -4.12
N ARG A 15 17.63 17.03 -3.74
CA ARG A 15 17.09 17.80 -2.61
C ARG A 15 16.85 19.25 -3.04
N PRO A 16 15.67 19.83 -2.73
CA PRO A 16 14.52 19.20 -2.07
C PRO A 16 13.84 18.15 -2.96
N ARG A 17 13.23 17.11 -2.36
CA ARG A 17 12.59 16.00 -3.09
C ARG A 17 11.39 16.42 -3.93
N ASN A 18 10.76 17.54 -3.57
CA ASN A 18 9.58 18.10 -4.22
C ASN A 18 9.90 19.33 -5.08
N ALA A 19 11.14 19.44 -5.57
CA ALA A 19 11.52 20.50 -6.48
C ALA A 19 10.60 20.48 -7.73
N PRO A 20 10.03 21.63 -8.14
CA PRO A 20 9.02 21.67 -9.20
C PRO A 20 9.47 21.03 -10.51
N GLU A 21 10.75 21.16 -10.86
CA GLU A 21 11.34 20.60 -12.07
C GLU A 21 11.35 19.06 -12.12
N LEU A 22 11.24 18.41 -10.95
CA LEU A 22 11.18 16.96 -10.84
C LEU A 22 9.77 16.40 -11.02
N LEU A 23 8.73 17.25 -10.94
CA LEU A 23 7.33 16.85 -10.86
C LEU A 23 6.56 17.16 -12.15
N GLY A 24 5.32 16.69 -12.23
CA GLY A 24 4.36 17.06 -13.29
C GLY A 24 4.52 16.33 -14.62
N GLY A 25 5.32 15.26 -14.68
CA GLY A 25 5.47 14.43 -15.90
C GLY A 25 4.59 13.18 -15.88
N PRO A 26 4.88 12.18 -16.74
CA PRO A 26 4.03 11.00 -16.92
C PRO A 26 4.30 9.86 -15.93
N TYR A 27 5.29 9.98 -15.03
CA TYR A 27 5.74 8.87 -14.19
C TYR A 27 5.11 8.93 -12.80
N PRO A 28 4.21 8.00 -12.42
CA PRO A 28 3.59 7.97 -11.10
C PRO A 28 4.62 7.98 -9.98
N LEU A 29 4.38 8.80 -8.95
CA LEU A 29 5.19 8.88 -7.73
C LEU A 29 4.34 8.50 -6.53
N ILE A 30 4.70 7.41 -5.88
CA ILE A 30 4.06 6.92 -4.66
C ILE A 30 4.91 7.33 -3.46
N GLN A 31 4.28 7.88 -2.45
CA GLN A 31 4.91 8.28 -1.20
C GLN A 31 4.40 7.41 -0.04
N THR A 32 4.96 7.59 1.15
CA THR A 32 4.59 6.80 2.35
C THR A 32 3.11 6.94 2.71
N GLY A 33 2.48 8.09 2.42
CA GLY A 33 1.07 8.32 2.67
C GLY A 33 0.16 7.47 1.78
N GLU A 34 0.47 7.38 0.47
CA GLU A 34 -0.28 6.52 -0.43
C GLU A 34 -0.15 5.05 -0.03
N VAL A 35 1.05 4.58 0.35
CA VAL A 35 1.24 3.21 0.81
C VAL A 35 0.42 2.93 2.08
N ALA A 36 0.45 3.84 3.06
CA ALA A 36 -0.23 3.63 4.34
C ALA A 36 -1.77 3.65 4.23
N ASN A 37 -2.32 4.39 3.27
CA ASN A 37 -3.77 4.61 3.15
C ASN A 37 -4.46 3.76 2.07
N ALA A 38 -3.70 3.04 1.24
CA ALA A 38 -4.25 2.32 0.09
C ALA A 38 -4.90 0.96 0.45
N GLY A 39 -4.67 0.43 1.64
CA GLY A 39 -5.04 -0.94 1.99
C GLY A 39 -4.20 -1.97 1.21
N LEU A 40 -4.82 -2.99 0.61
CA LEU A 40 -4.10 -4.03 -0.12
C LEU A 40 -3.44 -3.51 -1.41
N TYR A 41 -4.14 -2.67 -2.18
CA TYR A 41 -3.71 -2.23 -3.50
C TYR A 41 -3.61 -0.72 -3.62
N ILE A 42 -2.50 -0.23 -4.17
CA ILE A 42 -2.35 1.16 -4.59
C ILE A 42 -2.97 1.31 -5.98
N THR A 43 -4.12 1.98 -6.04
CA THR A 43 -4.91 2.18 -7.27
C THR A 43 -4.85 3.60 -7.80
N GLY A 44 -4.16 4.51 -7.11
CA GLY A 44 -4.03 5.92 -7.49
C GLY A 44 -2.78 6.56 -6.91
N TYR A 45 -2.50 7.77 -7.37
CA TYR A 45 -1.35 8.58 -6.95
C TYR A 45 -1.71 10.06 -6.98
N SER A 46 -1.06 10.84 -6.12
CA SER A 46 -1.27 12.29 -6.04
C SER A 46 -0.24 13.07 -6.85
N ASN A 47 0.93 12.49 -7.08
CA ASN A 47 2.06 13.16 -7.71
C ASN A 47 2.67 12.30 -8.81
N THR A 48 3.37 12.98 -9.73
CA THR A 48 4.13 12.33 -10.80
C THR A 48 5.52 12.94 -10.91
N TYR A 49 6.46 12.17 -11.42
CA TYR A 49 7.79 12.66 -11.82
C TYR A 49 7.83 13.05 -13.29
N SER A 50 8.64 14.08 -13.58
CA SER A 50 9.13 14.42 -14.91
C SER A 50 10.24 13.46 -15.35
N GLU A 51 10.76 13.62 -16.58
CA GLU A 51 11.98 12.92 -17.04
C GLU A 51 13.18 13.15 -16.09
N LEU A 52 13.33 14.36 -15.57
CA LEU A 52 14.38 14.67 -14.58
C LEU A 52 14.12 13.94 -13.25
N GLY A 53 12.87 13.89 -12.83
CA GLY A 53 12.46 13.15 -11.64
C GLY A 53 12.75 11.65 -11.78
N LEU A 54 12.45 11.06 -12.94
CA LEU A 54 12.75 9.66 -13.22
C LEU A 54 14.25 9.37 -13.19
N LYS A 55 15.09 10.22 -13.79
CA LYS A 55 16.56 10.04 -13.83
C LYS A 55 17.21 9.93 -12.44
N GLN A 56 16.65 10.59 -11.45
CA GLN A 56 17.14 10.56 -10.07
C GLN A 56 16.41 9.52 -9.18
N SER A 57 15.46 8.77 -9.74
CA SER A 57 14.63 7.77 -9.08
C SER A 57 14.83 6.38 -9.68
N LYS A 58 13.91 5.48 -9.41
CA LYS A 58 13.83 4.12 -9.96
C LYS A 58 12.37 3.78 -10.22
N MET A 59 12.08 3.27 -11.41
CA MET A 59 10.77 2.72 -11.74
C MET A 59 10.62 1.30 -11.22
N TRP A 60 9.51 1.03 -10.56
CA TRP A 60 9.12 -0.26 -10.04
C TRP A 60 7.91 -0.76 -10.80
N LYS A 61 7.85 -2.08 -10.99
CA LYS A 61 6.77 -2.72 -11.74
C LYS A 61 5.53 -2.94 -10.88
N ALA A 62 4.37 -2.97 -11.55
CA ALA A 62 3.14 -3.49 -10.96
C ALA A 62 3.40 -4.86 -10.30
N GLY A 63 2.70 -5.16 -9.20
CA GLY A 63 2.94 -6.36 -8.39
C GLY A 63 4.01 -6.20 -7.30
N THR A 64 4.78 -5.10 -7.30
CA THR A 64 5.74 -4.82 -6.22
C THR A 64 4.99 -4.51 -4.92
N LEU A 65 5.36 -5.17 -3.83
CA LEU A 65 4.91 -4.83 -2.48
C LEU A 65 5.76 -3.65 -1.96
N CYS A 66 5.12 -2.51 -1.76
CA CYS A 66 5.72 -1.34 -1.13
C CYS A 66 5.67 -1.48 0.39
N ILE A 67 6.77 -1.19 1.07
CA ILE A 67 6.91 -1.28 2.53
C ILE A 67 7.46 0.05 3.03
N THR A 68 6.74 0.75 3.90
CA THR A 68 7.21 2.00 4.49
C THR A 68 8.25 1.74 5.57
N ILE A 69 9.37 2.48 5.54
CA ILE A 69 10.46 2.36 6.51
C ILE A 69 10.71 3.65 7.31
N ALA A 70 10.02 4.72 6.95
CA ALA A 70 10.02 6.01 7.66
C ALA A 70 8.59 6.54 7.66
N ALA A 71 8.14 7.19 8.72
CA ALA A 71 6.73 7.50 9.00
C ALA A 71 5.85 6.25 8.80
N ASN A 72 4.77 6.04 9.50
CA ASN A 72 3.90 4.87 9.33
C ASN A 72 4.67 3.55 9.05
N ILE A 73 5.60 3.19 9.91
CA ILE A 73 6.56 2.08 9.72
C ILE A 73 5.82 0.74 9.52
N ALA A 74 6.36 -0.09 8.59
CA ALA A 74 5.85 -1.42 8.24
C ALA A 74 4.43 -1.44 7.65
N GLN A 75 3.89 -0.29 7.22
CA GLN A 75 2.71 -0.30 6.36
C GLN A 75 3.07 -0.81 4.97
N THR A 76 2.17 -1.56 4.38
CA THR A 76 2.41 -2.18 3.08
C THR A 76 1.21 -2.04 2.16
N SER A 77 1.48 -1.97 0.85
CA SER A 77 0.48 -2.05 -0.21
C SER A 77 1.13 -2.49 -1.52
N ILE A 78 0.37 -3.08 -2.42
CA ILE A 78 0.84 -3.63 -3.69
C ILE A 78 0.58 -2.63 -4.81
N LEU A 79 1.58 -2.34 -5.64
CA LEU A 79 1.42 -1.52 -6.85
C LEU A 79 0.52 -2.23 -7.87
N THR A 80 -0.49 -1.52 -8.40
CA THR A 80 -1.30 -2.00 -9.53
C THR A 80 -0.83 -1.46 -10.88
N PHE A 81 0.12 -0.53 -10.88
CA PHE A 81 0.75 0.11 -12.04
C PHE A 81 2.23 0.36 -11.76
N ASP A 82 3.00 0.64 -12.81
CA ASP A 82 4.43 0.99 -12.68
C ASP A 82 4.56 2.36 -12.02
N ALA A 83 5.41 2.49 -11.00
CA ALA A 83 5.58 3.73 -10.25
C ALA A 83 7.00 3.91 -9.69
N CYS A 84 7.36 5.16 -9.44
CA CYS A 84 8.52 5.53 -8.65
C CYS A 84 8.13 5.69 -7.17
N PHE A 85 9.07 5.50 -6.26
CA PHE A 85 8.92 5.89 -4.87
C PHE A 85 10.26 6.26 -4.23
N PRO A 86 10.24 7.11 -3.17
CA PRO A 86 11.45 7.60 -2.53
C PRO A 86 12.10 6.56 -1.62
N ASP A 87 13.26 6.90 -1.11
CA ASP A 87 14.08 6.11 -0.20
C ASP A 87 13.45 5.84 1.19
N SER A 88 12.28 6.40 1.48
CA SER A 88 11.43 6.10 2.64
C SER A 88 10.52 4.87 2.42
N VAL A 89 10.52 4.30 1.22
CA VAL A 89 9.79 3.08 0.85
C VAL A 89 10.76 2.05 0.33
N VAL A 90 10.57 0.80 0.71
CA VAL A 90 11.26 -0.38 0.18
C VAL A 90 10.30 -1.15 -0.72
N GLY A 91 10.76 -1.55 -1.89
CA GLY A 91 10.04 -2.47 -2.76
C GLY A 91 10.47 -3.90 -2.51
N PHE A 92 9.52 -4.79 -2.35
CA PHE A 92 9.71 -6.22 -2.34
C PHE A 92 9.05 -6.85 -3.56
N ILE A 93 9.85 -7.51 -4.38
CA ILE A 93 9.39 -8.28 -5.53
C ILE A 93 9.42 -9.74 -5.11
N PRO A 94 8.25 -10.39 -4.88
CA PRO A 94 8.22 -11.77 -4.43
C PRO A 94 8.79 -12.71 -5.49
N GLY A 95 9.47 -13.76 -5.04
CA GLY A 95 9.82 -14.90 -5.87
C GLY A 95 8.69 -15.91 -5.95
N ASP A 96 8.95 -17.06 -6.60
CA ASP A 96 7.94 -18.09 -6.89
C ASP A 96 7.35 -18.77 -5.63
N SER A 97 8.05 -18.70 -4.51
CA SER A 97 7.67 -19.39 -3.26
C SER A 97 6.67 -18.61 -2.41
N ILE A 98 6.45 -17.33 -2.68
CA ILE A 98 5.66 -16.45 -1.81
C ILE A 98 4.82 -15.46 -2.59
N SER A 99 3.60 -15.17 -2.14
CA SER A 99 2.72 -14.16 -2.73
C SER A 99 2.90 -12.80 -2.07
N ALA A 100 2.82 -11.71 -2.86
CA ALA A 100 2.76 -10.34 -2.35
C ALA A 100 1.54 -10.11 -1.46
N ILE A 101 0.40 -10.74 -1.78
CA ILE A 101 -0.83 -10.66 -0.97
C ILE A 101 -0.60 -11.30 0.41
N TYR A 102 -0.02 -12.50 0.45
CA TYR A 102 0.31 -13.13 1.72
C TYR A 102 1.27 -12.26 2.54
N MET A 103 2.31 -11.73 1.93
CA MET A 103 3.26 -10.84 2.60
C MET A 103 2.63 -9.56 3.15
N HIS A 104 1.68 -8.96 2.44
CA HIS A 104 0.92 -7.80 2.94
C HIS A 104 0.23 -8.13 4.27
N TYR A 105 -0.50 -9.23 4.35
CA TYR A 105 -1.19 -9.62 5.57
C TYR A 105 -0.24 -10.07 6.67
N TRP A 106 0.85 -10.74 6.31
CA TRP A 106 1.90 -11.11 7.25
C TRP A 106 2.51 -9.85 7.92
N PHE A 107 2.76 -8.79 7.16
CA PHE A 107 3.22 -7.51 7.70
C PHE A 107 2.21 -6.87 8.66
N GLY A 108 0.92 -7.02 8.44
CA GLY A 108 -0.11 -6.55 9.36
C GLY A 108 -0.01 -7.20 10.75
N PHE A 109 0.32 -8.50 10.83
CA PHE A 109 0.62 -9.16 12.10
C PHE A 109 1.95 -8.69 12.70
N PHE A 110 2.98 -8.59 11.89
CA PHE A 110 4.31 -8.14 12.31
C PHE A 110 4.27 -6.72 12.90
N GLN A 111 3.54 -5.82 12.30
CA GLN A 111 3.36 -4.46 12.80
C GLN A 111 2.73 -4.45 14.20
N LYS A 112 1.67 -5.24 14.42
CA LYS A 112 1.06 -5.37 15.75
C LYS A 112 2.05 -5.87 16.79
N ILE A 113 2.84 -6.88 16.46
CA ILE A 113 3.87 -7.40 17.35
C ILE A 113 4.91 -6.32 17.69
N LEU A 114 5.32 -5.51 16.70
CA LEU A 114 6.23 -4.38 16.93
C LEU A 114 5.62 -3.31 17.85
N GLU A 115 4.36 -2.98 17.64
CA GLU A 115 3.64 -1.99 18.44
C GLU A 115 3.44 -2.47 19.90
N GLU A 116 3.13 -3.75 20.11
CA GLU A 116 2.91 -4.33 21.43
C GLU A 116 4.21 -4.55 22.23
N GLN A 117 5.28 -4.98 21.56
CA GLN A 117 6.54 -5.35 22.24
C GLN A 117 7.45 -4.17 22.50
N ALA A 118 7.38 -3.10 21.75
CA ALA A 118 8.26 -1.95 21.96
C ALA A 118 7.72 -0.64 21.37
N PRO A 119 6.92 0.14 22.13
CA PRO A 119 6.49 1.46 21.71
C PRO A 119 7.64 2.40 21.32
N GLN A 120 8.84 2.19 21.90
CA GLN A 120 10.06 2.95 21.56
C GLN A 120 10.81 2.42 20.33
N VAL A 121 10.64 1.16 19.96
CA VAL A 121 11.28 0.56 18.77
C VAL A 121 10.48 0.88 17.51
N ALA A 122 9.16 1.00 17.60
CA ALA A 122 8.29 1.44 16.50
C ALA A 122 8.62 2.87 16.02
N GLN A 123 9.27 3.68 16.86
CA GLN A 123 9.76 5.02 16.48
C GLN A 123 11.16 5.00 15.84
N LYS A 124 11.87 3.86 15.84
CA LYS A 124 13.19 3.74 15.20
C LYS A 124 13.00 3.21 13.79
N ASN A 125 13.44 3.99 12.80
CA ASN A 125 13.46 3.65 11.39
C ASN A 125 13.84 2.18 11.14
N ILE A 126 12.92 1.40 10.58
CA ILE A 126 13.24 0.09 10.03
C ILE A 126 14.13 0.35 8.81
N ASN A 127 15.20 -0.44 8.66
CA ASN A 127 16.09 -0.33 7.50
C ASN A 127 16.03 -1.60 6.65
N LEU A 128 16.63 -1.53 5.47
CA LEU A 128 16.64 -2.64 4.51
C LEU A 128 17.24 -3.92 5.11
N LYS A 129 18.27 -3.79 5.96
CA LYS A 129 18.91 -4.94 6.61
C LYS A 129 17.94 -5.66 7.55
N ILE A 130 17.22 -4.91 8.40
CA ILE A 130 16.21 -5.48 9.31
C ILE A 130 15.15 -6.23 8.50
N LEU A 131 14.64 -5.64 7.41
CA LEU A 131 13.66 -6.31 6.54
C LEU A 131 14.24 -7.58 5.89
N SER A 132 15.49 -7.53 5.43
CA SER A 132 16.16 -8.69 4.83
C SER A 132 16.28 -9.86 5.80
N ASP A 133 16.58 -9.56 7.06
CA ASP A 133 16.83 -10.54 8.13
C ASP A 133 15.52 -11.09 8.77
N LEU A 134 14.35 -10.56 8.39
CA LEU A 134 13.06 -11.03 8.92
C LEU A 134 12.82 -12.50 8.57
N SER A 135 12.52 -13.29 9.61
CA SER A 135 12.06 -14.67 9.46
C SER A 135 10.55 -14.67 9.17
N VAL A 136 10.18 -15.15 8.00
CA VAL A 136 8.79 -15.24 7.54
C VAL A 136 8.37 -16.71 7.54
N VAL A 137 7.21 -17.01 8.13
CA VAL A 137 6.59 -18.33 8.00
C VAL A 137 6.02 -18.42 6.58
N VAL A 138 6.48 -19.41 5.81
CA VAL A 138 6.06 -19.60 4.42
C VAL A 138 5.13 -20.82 4.36
N PRO A 139 3.81 -20.63 4.18
CA PRO A 139 2.88 -21.72 3.92
C PRO A 139 3.19 -22.40 2.60
N ASN A 140 2.74 -23.63 2.42
CA ASN A 140 2.83 -24.27 1.11
C ASN A 140 1.95 -23.52 0.08
N GLN A 141 2.18 -23.80 -1.21
CA GLN A 141 1.51 -23.07 -2.29
C GLN A 141 -0.02 -23.25 -2.28
N GLU A 142 -0.53 -24.39 -1.87
CA GLU A 142 -1.97 -24.66 -1.76
C GLU A 142 -2.59 -23.77 -0.69
N GLN A 143 -2.01 -23.74 0.50
CA GLN A 143 -2.44 -22.87 1.59
C GLN A 143 -2.40 -21.38 1.22
N GLN A 144 -1.39 -20.94 0.47
CA GLN A 144 -1.32 -19.58 -0.02
C GLN A 144 -2.43 -19.28 -1.03
N LYS A 145 -2.75 -20.19 -1.95
CA LYS A 145 -3.86 -20.06 -2.91
C LYS A 145 -5.21 -19.95 -2.20
N ASP A 146 -5.46 -20.82 -1.22
CA ASP A 146 -6.69 -20.80 -0.44
C ASP A 146 -6.84 -19.49 0.33
N PHE A 147 -5.76 -19.01 0.93
CA PHE A 147 -5.73 -17.73 1.62
C PHE A 147 -6.01 -16.57 0.67
N ILE A 148 -5.38 -16.54 -0.50
CA ILE A 148 -5.61 -15.49 -1.52
C ILE A 148 -7.07 -15.50 -1.98
N ALA A 149 -7.63 -16.68 -2.28
CA ALA A 149 -9.02 -16.81 -2.68
C ALA A 149 -9.98 -16.29 -1.59
N PHE A 150 -9.72 -16.59 -0.32
CA PHE A 150 -10.48 -16.07 0.82
C PHE A 150 -10.40 -14.55 0.91
N VAL A 151 -9.21 -13.96 0.77
CA VAL A 151 -9.00 -12.50 0.78
C VAL A 151 -9.79 -11.83 -0.33
N GLU A 152 -9.66 -12.33 -1.57
CA GLU A 152 -10.37 -11.77 -2.73
C GLU A 152 -11.90 -11.84 -2.56
N GLN A 153 -12.42 -12.93 -2.00
CA GLN A 153 -13.84 -13.08 -1.71
C GLN A 153 -14.30 -12.08 -0.64
N THR A 154 -13.48 -11.86 0.39
CA THR A 154 -13.78 -10.92 1.47
C THR A 154 -13.79 -9.48 0.96
N ASP A 155 -12.85 -9.10 0.10
CA ASP A 155 -12.80 -7.76 -0.48
C ASP A 155 -13.98 -7.49 -1.42
N LYS A 156 -14.38 -8.47 -2.24
CA LYS A 156 -15.62 -8.39 -3.03
C LYS A 156 -16.84 -8.18 -2.15
N SER A 157 -16.95 -8.92 -1.06
CA SER A 157 -18.08 -8.82 -0.11
C SER A 157 -18.14 -7.46 0.56
N LYS A 158 -16.99 -6.90 0.99
CA LYS A 158 -16.90 -5.54 1.53
C LYS A 158 -17.32 -4.49 0.51
N PHE A 159 -16.87 -4.62 -0.73
CA PHE A 159 -17.23 -3.71 -1.81
C PHE A 159 -18.76 -3.68 -2.04
N PHE A 160 -19.41 -4.85 -2.14
CA PHE A 160 -20.86 -4.93 -2.27
C PHE A 160 -21.59 -4.34 -1.07
N ALA A 161 -21.13 -4.62 0.16
CA ALA A 161 -21.72 -4.04 1.36
C ALA A 161 -21.62 -2.51 1.38
N CYS A 162 -20.48 -1.94 1.02
CA CYS A 162 -20.29 -0.50 0.93
C CYS A 162 -21.17 0.14 -0.16
N GLN A 163 -21.32 -0.49 -1.32
CA GLN A 163 -22.22 0.00 -2.38
C GLN A 163 -23.67 -0.02 -1.94
N THR A 164 -24.12 -1.13 -1.33
CA THR A 164 -25.47 -1.25 -0.81
C THR A 164 -25.77 -0.19 0.24
N LEU A 165 -24.85 0.03 1.19
CA LEU A 165 -24.99 1.07 2.20
C LEU A 165 -25.07 2.47 1.58
N SER A 166 -24.21 2.78 0.62
CA SER A 166 -24.23 4.06 -0.11
C SER A 166 -25.55 4.28 -0.83
N PHE A 167 -26.09 3.24 -1.48
CA PHE A 167 -27.40 3.31 -2.14
C PHE A 167 -28.54 3.55 -1.14
N LEU A 168 -28.55 2.83 -0.01
CA LEU A 168 -29.56 3.00 1.04
C LEU A 168 -29.51 4.40 1.65
N LEU A 169 -28.32 4.96 1.87
CA LEU A 169 -28.16 6.34 2.37
C LEU A 169 -28.72 7.36 1.38
N LYS A 170 -28.47 7.18 0.07
CA LYS A 170 -29.05 8.06 -0.96
C LYS A 170 -30.57 7.98 -1.00
N LEU A 171 -31.16 6.78 -0.86
CA LEU A 171 -32.61 6.60 -0.78
C LEU A 171 -33.19 7.28 0.47
N ALA A 172 -32.55 7.11 1.63
CA ALA A 172 -32.99 7.75 2.88
C ALA A 172 -33.00 9.28 2.76
N ASN A 173 -31.91 9.87 2.21
CA ASN A 173 -31.83 11.32 1.99
C ASN A 173 -32.90 11.83 1.01
N ASN A 174 -33.19 11.07 -0.06
CA ASN A 174 -34.24 11.43 -1.01
C ASN A 174 -35.63 11.39 -0.36
N LEU A 175 -35.89 10.36 0.47
CA LEU A 175 -37.16 10.24 1.20
C LEU A 175 -37.32 11.38 2.23
N GLN A 176 -36.26 11.76 2.90
CA GLN A 176 -36.27 12.89 3.83
C GLN A 176 -36.57 14.21 3.12
N SER A 177 -35.90 14.48 2.01
CA SER A 177 -36.16 15.66 1.16
C SER A 177 -37.59 15.69 0.58
N TRP A 178 -38.15 14.51 0.25
CA TRP A 178 -39.54 14.40 -0.22
C TRP A 178 -40.51 14.71 0.91
N ARG A 179 -40.26 14.25 2.13
CA ARG A 179 -41.04 14.49 3.32
C ARG A 179 -41.07 15.98 3.69
N GLU A 180 -39.94 16.65 3.68
CA GLU A 180 -39.83 18.08 3.97
C GLU A 180 -40.67 18.92 2.98
N LYS A 181 -40.64 18.58 1.69
CA LYS A 181 -41.45 19.27 0.66
C LYS A 181 -42.97 19.08 0.80
N GLN A 182 -43.46 18.05 1.51
CA GLN A 182 -44.86 17.84 1.74
C GLN A 182 -45.46 18.60 2.94
N TYR A 183 -44.60 19.14 3.83
CA TYR A 183 -45.00 19.89 5.01
C TYR A 183 -44.87 21.41 4.86
N ASP A 184 -44.34 21.89 3.71
CA ASP A 184 -44.24 23.31 3.38
C ASP A 184 -45.47 23.88 2.61
N TYR A 185 -46.62 23.18 2.70
CA TYR A 185 -47.93 23.65 2.19
C TYR A 185 -48.94 23.83 3.28
#